data_ff8c6c8a336c441c3db2c8c4ba3ec0fa
#
_entry.id   ff8c6c8a336c441c3db2c8c4ba3ec0fa
#
_cell.length_a   1.000
_cell.length_b   1.000
_cell.length_c   1.000
_cell.angle_alpha   90.00
_cell.angle_beta   90.00
_cell.angle_gamma   90.00
#
_symmetry.space_group_name_H-M   'P 1'
#
loop_
_entity.id
_entity.type
_entity.pdbx_description
1 polymer ?
#
loop_
_entity_poly.entity_id
_entity_poly.type
_entity_poly.pdbx_seq_one_letter_code
_entity_poly.pdbx_strand_id
1 'polypeptide(L)' 'MPILNGKKVVDLEVGGVDSRDYPDFCDAYFSSAYYEDGTKLTDDELDRLTDLAGDILWEMAFETLH' A
#
# COMPACT_ATOMS: atom_id res chain seq x y z
N MET A 1 10.49 -0.49 5.01
CA MET A 1 9.37 0.45 5.21
C MET A 1 9.41 1.52 4.13
N PRO A 2 8.28 1.83 3.48
CA PRO A 2 8.28 2.92 2.49
C PRO A 2 8.44 4.27 3.16
N ILE A 3 9.03 5.20 2.43
CA ILE A 3 9.22 6.58 2.89
C ILE A 3 8.50 7.50 1.91
N LEU A 4 7.69 8.41 2.43
CA LEU A 4 6.96 9.39 1.65
C LEU A 4 7.10 10.75 2.34
N ASN A 5 7.43 11.79 1.56
CA ASN A 5 7.63 13.14 2.09
C ASN A 5 8.68 13.19 3.22
N GLY A 6 9.70 12.33 3.16
CA GLY A 6 10.76 12.29 4.15
C GLY A 6 10.41 11.60 5.46
N LYS A 7 9.23 10.98 5.55
CA LYS A 7 8.77 10.28 6.74
C LYS A 7 8.50 8.82 6.44
N LYS A 8 8.74 7.95 7.42
CA LYS A 8 8.39 6.54 7.30
C LYS A 8 6.89 6.37 7.31
N VAL A 9 6.39 5.46 6.47
CA VAL A 9 4.97 5.12 6.41
C VAL A 9 4.78 3.79 7.12
N VAL A 10 3.80 3.74 8.02
CA VAL A 10 3.51 2.57 8.86
C VAL A 10 2.02 2.25 8.78
N ASP A 11 1.62 1.14 9.40
CA ASP A 11 0.22 0.71 9.48
C ASP A 11 -0.45 0.66 8.09
N LEU A 12 0.26 0.08 7.12
CA LEU A 12 -0.21 -0.05 5.76
C LEU A 12 -1.39 -1.03 5.68
N GLU A 13 -2.44 -0.63 4.97
CA GLU A 13 -3.57 -1.51 4.65
C GLU A 13 -3.77 -1.55 3.14
N VAL A 14 -4.08 -2.72 2.63
CA VAL A 14 -4.24 -2.98 1.20
C VAL A 14 -5.69 -3.28 0.90
N GLY A 15 -6.20 -2.70 -0.18
CA GLY A 15 -7.54 -2.97 -0.70
C GLY A 15 -7.50 -3.47 -2.13
N GLY A 16 -8.65 -3.91 -2.64
CA GLY A 16 -8.78 -4.34 -4.03
C GLY A 16 -8.06 -5.64 -4.37
N VAL A 17 -7.67 -6.43 -3.37
CA VAL A 17 -7.00 -7.71 -3.61
C VAL A 17 -8.04 -8.74 -4.05
N ASP A 18 -7.82 -9.32 -5.23
CA ASP A 18 -8.70 -10.33 -5.79
C ASP A 18 -7.87 -11.52 -6.25
N SER A 19 -8.23 -12.72 -5.80
CA SER A 19 -7.51 -13.93 -6.19
C SER A 19 -7.54 -14.19 -7.70
N ARG A 20 -8.53 -13.64 -8.40
CA ARG A 20 -8.63 -13.77 -9.86
C ARG A 20 -7.56 -12.96 -10.59
N ASP A 21 -7.00 -11.96 -9.94
CA ASP A 21 -5.92 -11.15 -10.51
C ASP A 21 -4.53 -11.71 -10.18
N TYR A 22 -4.48 -12.82 -9.45
CA TYR A 22 -3.21 -13.46 -9.13
C TYR A 22 -2.49 -13.90 -10.41
N PRO A 23 -1.18 -13.69 -10.55
CA PRO A 23 -0.28 -13.09 -9.56
C PRO A 23 -0.08 -11.57 -9.69
N ASP A 24 -0.73 -10.93 -10.65
CA ASP A 24 -0.45 -9.54 -10.99
C ASP A 24 -1.08 -8.52 -10.02
N PHE A 25 -2.24 -8.83 -9.47
CA PHE A 25 -2.97 -7.95 -8.54
C PHE A 25 -3.10 -6.51 -9.07
N CYS A 26 -3.54 -6.38 -10.33
CA CYS A 26 -3.61 -5.08 -11.00
C CYS A 26 -4.50 -4.06 -10.28
N ASP A 27 -5.51 -4.53 -9.55
CA ASP A 27 -6.47 -3.66 -8.87
C ASP A 27 -6.10 -3.40 -7.40
N ALA A 28 -5.01 -3.99 -6.91
CA ALA A 28 -4.58 -3.77 -5.54
C ALA A 28 -4.06 -2.34 -5.35
N TYR A 29 -4.35 -1.77 -4.19
CA TYR A 29 -3.93 -0.41 -3.85
C TYR A 29 -3.79 -0.28 -2.33
N PHE A 30 -3.08 0.75 -1.88
CA PHE A 30 -3.05 1.06 -0.45
C PHE A 30 -4.33 1.79 -0.08
N SER A 31 -5.15 1.18 0.76
CA SER A 31 -6.42 1.75 1.21
C SER A 31 -6.25 2.68 2.39
N SER A 32 -5.24 2.46 3.20
CA SER A 32 -4.95 3.29 4.36
C SER A 32 -3.49 3.14 4.75
N ALA A 33 -2.93 4.21 5.29
CA ALA A 33 -1.58 4.20 5.85
C ALA A 33 -1.40 5.40 6.76
N TYR A 34 -0.38 5.36 7.61
CA TYR A 34 -0.06 6.43 8.53
C TYR A 34 1.43 6.73 8.45
N TYR A 35 1.80 7.97 8.72
CA TYR A 35 3.19 8.34 8.95
C TYR A 35 3.62 7.91 10.35
N GLU A 36 4.92 7.81 10.56
CA GLU A 36 5.49 7.40 11.85
C GLU A 36 5.08 8.33 13.01
N ASP A 37 4.68 9.56 12.69
CA ASP A 37 4.22 10.52 13.69
C ASP A 37 2.72 10.38 14.02
N GLY A 38 2.03 9.44 13.38
CA GLY A 38 0.60 9.19 13.59
C GLY A 38 -0.33 9.91 12.64
N THR A 39 0.19 10.70 11.70
CA THR A 39 -0.62 11.42 10.72
C THR A 39 -1.11 10.46 9.64
N LYS A 40 -2.41 10.46 9.37
CA LYS A 40 -2.99 9.63 8.31
C LYS A 40 -2.67 10.22 6.94
N LEU A 41 -2.33 9.35 5.99
CA LEU A 41 -2.11 9.75 4.61
C LEU A 41 -3.42 10.20 3.95
N THR A 42 -3.30 11.21 3.07
CA THR A 42 -4.42 11.65 2.23
C THR A 42 -4.57 10.70 1.04
N ASP A 43 -5.68 10.83 0.31
CA ASP A 43 -5.90 10.01 -0.89
C ASP A 43 -4.79 10.22 -1.92
N ASP A 44 -4.35 11.46 -2.13
CA ASP A 44 -3.25 11.76 -3.05
C ASP A 44 -1.94 11.11 -2.60
N GLU A 45 -1.69 11.10 -1.31
CA GLU A 45 -0.49 10.47 -0.75
C GLU A 45 -0.54 8.95 -0.89
N LEU A 46 -1.71 8.37 -0.72
CA LEU A 46 -1.91 6.93 -0.92
C LEU A 46 -1.67 6.54 -2.38
N ASP A 47 -2.13 7.35 -3.32
CA ASP A 47 -1.89 7.13 -4.75
C ASP A 47 -0.39 7.16 -5.06
N ARG A 48 0.32 8.13 -4.52
CA ARG A 48 1.77 8.22 -4.71
C ARG A 48 2.48 7.01 -4.12
N LEU A 49 2.05 6.59 -2.94
CA LEU A 49 2.63 5.43 -2.28
C LEU A 49 2.41 4.17 -3.11
N THR A 50 1.24 4.02 -3.70
CA THR A 50 0.94 2.89 -4.57
C THR A 50 1.90 2.83 -5.76
N ASP A 51 2.24 3.98 -6.36
CA ASP A 51 3.20 4.05 -7.46
C ASP A 51 4.64 3.79 -7.00
N LEU A 52 5.01 4.34 -5.85
CA LEU A 52 6.40 4.28 -5.36
C LEU A 52 6.76 2.93 -4.75
N ALA A 53 5.80 2.29 -4.10
CA ALA A 53 6.01 1.06 -3.34
C ALA A 53 5.20 -0.11 -3.91
N GLY A 54 5.13 -0.21 -5.23
CA GLY A 54 4.38 -1.27 -5.90
C GLY A 54 4.85 -2.67 -5.53
N ASP A 55 6.14 -2.85 -5.31
CA ASP A 55 6.71 -4.13 -4.87
C ASP A 55 6.23 -4.53 -3.48
N ILE A 56 6.17 -3.57 -2.56
CA ILE A 56 5.65 -3.80 -1.20
C ILE A 56 4.15 -4.07 -1.27
N LEU A 57 3.43 -3.32 -2.10
CA LEU A 57 1.99 -3.50 -2.32
C LEU A 57 1.71 -4.92 -2.81
N TRP A 58 2.48 -5.38 -3.79
CA TRP A 58 2.33 -6.73 -4.34
C TRP A 58 2.56 -7.79 -3.28
N GLU A 59 3.62 -7.66 -2.48
CA GLU A 59 3.92 -8.60 -1.40
C GLU A 59 2.78 -8.68 -0.39
N MET A 60 2.25 -7.52 0.03
CA MET A 60 1.15 -7.47 0.99
C MET A 60 -0.12 -8.08 0.41
N ALA A 61 -0.40 -7.82 -0.85
CA ALA A 61 -1.55 -8.40 -1.54
C ALA A 61 -1.42 -9.92 -1.62
N PHE A 62 -0.22 -10.42 -1.94
CA PHE A 62 0.08 -11.84 -2.00
C PHE A 62 -0.12 -12.51 -0.64
N GLU A 63 0.39 -11.89 0.42
CA GLU A 63 0.26 -12.42 1.78
C GLU A 63 -1.20 -12.45 2.25
N THR A 64 -2.01 -11.50 1.81
CA THR A 64 -3.43 -11.44 2.17
C THR A 64 -4.19 -12.70 1.72
N LEU A 65 -3.72 -13.36 0.65
CA LEU A 65 -4.36 -14.56 0.12
C LEU A 65 -3.88 -15.87 0.78
N HIS A 66 -2.97 -15.79 1.71
CA HIS A 66 -2.42 -16.96 2.41
C HIS A 66 -2.94 -17.13 3.83
#